data_d5821ce85ddf2606b6ac9217eead4c06
#
_entry.id   d5821ce85ddf2606b6ac9217eead4c06
#
_cell.length_a   1.000
_cell.length_b   1.000
_cell.length_c   1.000
_cell.angle_alpha   90.00
_cell.angle_beta   90.00
_cell.angle_gamma   90.00
#
_symmetry.space_group_name_H-M   'P 1'
#
loop_
_entity.id
_entity.type
_entity.pdbx_description
1 polymer ?
#
loop_
_entity_poly.entity_id
_entity_poly.type
_entity_poly.pdbx_seq_one_letter_code
_entity_poly.pdbx_strand_id
1 'polypeptide(L)'
;LRIKDQRNALGLETDVTVISLNPGYAVHMLEPLYAIGVNQVIAIECDSEVQFFPDLTAELILRGAGERQALDGIHVYFAGRQAPPLNSALVPVYVAENLGYPLIRGVRSISASKEGLFVERRLEDGVERLTVEQDTVLVFDNTEYSYLRVPTLREKMRYKHLKPSV
;
A
#
# COMPACT_ATOMS: atom_id res chain seq x y z
N LEU A 1 -3.22 -2.01 7.56
CA LEU A 1 -2.98 -2.37 8.97
C LEU A 1 -4.12 -3.22 9.54
N ARG A 2 -5.40 -2.82 9.37
CA ARG A 2 -6.55 -3.61 9.84
C ARG A 2 -6.53 -5.06 9.31
N ILE A 3 -6.19 -5.28 8.05
CA ILE A 3 -6.06 -6.62 7.47
C ILE A 3 -4.92 -7.40 8.12
N LYS A 4 -3.78 -6.75 8.36
CA LYS A 4 -2.67 -7.36 9.12
C LYS A 4 -3.15 -7.84 10.48
N ASP A 5 -3.87 -7.00 11.23
CA ASP A 5 -4.38 -7.34 12.55
C ASP A 5 -5.38 -8.52 12.48
N GLN A 6 -6.28 -8.53 11.49
CA GLN A 6 -7.22 -9.64 11.25
C GLN A 6 -6.49 -10.95 10.93
N ARG A 7 -5.50 -10.91 10.03
CA ARG A 7 -4.74 -12.11 9.64
C ARG A 7 -3.88 -12.64 10.80
N ASN A 8 -3.22 -11.75 11.53
CA ASN A 8 -2.45 -12.14 12.70
C ASN A 8 -3.33 -12.79 13.79
N ALA A 9 -4.56 -12.32 13.99
CA ALA A 9 -5.53 -12.94 14.89
C ALA A 9 -5.96 -14.34 14.43
N LEU A 10 -5.82 -14.66 13.15
CA LEU A 10 -6.05 -15.99 12.57
C LEU A 10 -4.80 -16.89 12.58
N GLY A 11 -3.66 -16.39 13.10
CA GLY A 11 -2.38 -17.09 13.09
C GLY A 11 -1.64 -17.05 11.74
N LEU A 12 -2.02 -16.11 10.88
CA LEU A 12 -1.42 -15.91 9.56
C LEU A 12 -0.51 -14.68 9.62
N GLU A 13 0.80 -14.91 9.64
CA GLU A 13 1.77 -13.82 9.59
C GLU A 13 1.55 -12.94 8.36
N THR A 14 1.61 -11.65 8.58
CA THR A 14 1.37 -10.68 7.51
C THR A 14 2.22 -9.45 7.73
N ASP A 15 3.06 -9.16 6.75
CA ASP A 15 3.86 -7.94 6.73
C ASP A 15 3.19 -6.84 5.91
N VAL A 16 3.43 -5.62 6.34
CA VAL A 16 3.01 -4.41 5.62
C VAL A 16 4.24 -3.60 5.31
N THR A 17 4.51 -3.46 4.03
CA THR A 17 5.53 -2.57 3.50
C THR A 17 4.86 -1.34 2.90
N VAL A 18 5.35 -0.17 3.23
CA VAL A 18 4.95 1.08 2.59
C VAL A 18 6.07 1.52 1.68
N ILE A 19 5.72 1.79 0.43
CA ILE A 19 6.64 2.32 -0.58
C ILE A 19 6.14 3.70 -0.96
N SER A 20 7.01 4.67 -0.93
CA SER A 20 6.65 6.06 -1.22
C SER A 20 7.77 6.77 -1.98
N LEU A 21 7.40 7.50 -3.02
CA LEU A 21 8.30 8.44 -3.67
C LEU A 21 8.22 9.77 -2.92
N ASN A 22 9.36 10.27 -2.53
CA ASN A 22 9.43 11.52 -1.76
C ASN A 22 10.65 12.34 -2.17
N PRO A 23 10.55 13.68 -2.16
CA PRO A 23 11.73 14.50 -2.07
C PRO A 23 12.47 14.19 -0.77
N GLY A 24 13.82 14.19 -0.80
CA GLY A 24 14.63 13.74 0.34
C GLY A 24 14.29 14.40 1.67
N TYR A 25 13.88 15.67 1.65
CA TYR A 25 13.46 16.41 2.85
C TYR A 25 12.17 15.85 3.52
N ALA A 26 11.37 15.08 2.81
CA ALA A 26 10.10 14.57 3.32
C ALA A 26 10.18 13.15 3.90
N VAL A 27 11.31 12.48 3.78
CA VAL A 27 11.47 11.07 4.22
C VAL A 27 11.16 10.89 5.71
N HIS A 28 11.54 11.84 6.55
CA HIS A 28 11.28 11.78 8.00
C HIS A 28 9.78 11.77 8.34
N MET A 29 8.92 12.24 7.44
CA MET A 29 7.46 12.22 7.63
C MET A 29 6.89 10.81 7.60
N LEU A 30 7.64 9.82 7.11
CA LEU A 30 7.24 8.42 7.04
C LEU A 30 7.58 7.64 8.33
N GLU A 31 8.46 8.16 9.19
CA GLU A 31 8.87 7.49 10.43
C GLU A 31 7.69 7.07 11.34
N PRO A 32 6.62 7.88 11.51
CA PRO A 32 5.49 7.52 12.33
C PRO A 32 4.74 6.24 11.88
N LEU A 33 4.93 5.80 10.64
CA LEU A 33 4.29 4.60 10.11
C LEU A 33 4.71 3.34 10.86
N TYR A 34 5.95 3.28 11.34
CA TYR A 34 6.40 2.17 12.18
C TYR A 34 5.61 2.08 13.50
N ALA A 35 5.32 3.23 14.11
CA ALA A 35 4.58 3.28 15.37
C ALA A 35 3.13 2.79 15.26
N ILE A 36 2.55 2.83 14.06
CA ILE A 36 1.20 2.30 13.81
C ILE A 36 1.18 0.85 13.33
N GLY A 37 2.36 0.22 13.16
CA GLY A 37 2.48 -1.22 12.92
C GLY A 37 2.87 -1.62 11.50
N VAL A 38 3.41 -0.68 10.72
CA VAL A 38 4.07 -0.98 9.44
C VAL A 38 5.39 -1.72 9.75
N ASN A 39 5.70 -2.77 8.99
CA ASN A 39 6.92 -3.55 9.17
C ASN A 39 8.12 -2.89 8.49
N GLN A 40 7.91 -2.38 7.29
CA GLN A 40 8.96 -1.78 6.48
C GLN A 40 8.46 -0.51 5.79
N VAL A 41 9.31 0.47 5.73
CA VAL A 41 9.06 1.71 4.98
C VAL A 41 10.23 1.94 4.03
N ILE A 42 9.92 2.01 2.75
CA ILE A 42 10.86 2.28 1.67
C ILE A 42 10.55 3.66 1.13
N ALA A 43 11.48 4.58 1.28
CA ALA A 43 11.40 5.89 0.68
C ALA A 43 12.30 5.91 -0.55
N ILE A 44 11.72 6.20 -1.70
CA ILE A 44 12.47 6.37 -2.94
C ILE A 44 12.66 7.87 -3.12
N GLU A 45 13.90 8.32 -2.99
CA GLU A 45 14.20 9.72 -3.18
C GLU A 45 14.21 10.06 -4.67
N CYS A 46 13.44 11.05 -5.06
CA CYS A 46 13.33 11.49 -6.43
C CYS A 46 12.99 12.99 -6.52
N ASP A 47 13.18 13.55 -7.70
CA ASP A 47 12.74 14.90 -7.98
C ASP A 47 11.23 15.03 -7.95
N SER A 48 10.72 16.16 -7.50
CA SER A 48 9.29 16.42 -7.38
C SER A 48 8.54 16.35 -8.72
N GLU A 49 9.24 16.51 -9.84
CA GLU A 49 8.65 16.42 -11.17
C GLU A 49 8.25 15.01 -11.58
N VAL A 50 8.87 13.99 -11.00
CA VAL A 50 8.56 12.57 -11.28
C VAL A 50 7.08 12.25 -11.08
N GLN A 51 6.45 12.87 -10.10
CA GLN A 51 5.03 12.67 -9.80
C GLN A 51 4.07 13.11 -10.93
N PHE A 52 4.56 13.87 -11.92
CA PHE A 52 3.80 14.23 -13.11
C PHE A 52 3.84 13.15 -14.22
N PHE A 53 4.65 12.10 -14.04
CA PHE A 53 4.82 10.99 -14.97
C PHE A 53 4.41 9.68 -14.30
N PRO A 54 3.13 9.25 -14.43
CA PRO A 54 2.62 8.08 -13.72
C PRO A 54 3.31 6.77 -14.06
N ASP A 55 3.77 6.61 -15.30
CA ASP A 55 4.53 5.47 -15.79
C ASP A 55 5.91 5.39 -15.14
N LEU A 56 6.65 6.49 -15.13
CA LEU A 56 7.94 6.61 -14.45
C LEU A 56 7.78 6.42 -12.93
N THR A 57 6.72 7.00 -12.35
CA THR A 57 6.40 6.81 -10.93
C THR A 57 6.23 5.32 -10.60
N ALA A 58 5.48 4.59 -11.41
CA ALA A 58 5.26 3.16 -11.23
C ALA A 58 6.56 2.35 -11.39
N GLU A 59 7.37 2.65 -12.40
CA GLU A 59 8.66 2.01 -12.62
C GLU A 59 9.60 2.19 -11.41
N LEU A 60 9.73 3.41 -10.90
CA LEU A 60 10.58 3.69 -9.74
C LEU A 60 10.08 2.98 -8.47
N ILE A 61 8.76 2.92 -8.24
CA ILE A 61 8.18 2.16 -7.13
C ILE A 61 8.59 0.69 -7.22
N LEU A 62 8.45 0.09 -8.39
CA LEU A 62 8.74 -1.34 -8.59
C LEU A 62 10.23 -1.63 -8.51
N ARG A 63 11.06 -0.78 -9.09
CA ARG A 63 12.53 -0.92 -9.04
C ARG A 63 13.02 -0.84 -7.59
N GLY A 64 12.65 0.21 -6.86
CA GLY A 64 13.06 0.38 -5.46
C GLY A 64 12.57 -0.74 -4.55
N ALA A 65 11.38 -1.27 -4.78
CA ALA A 65 10.86 -2.42 -4.08
C ALA A 65 11.66 -3.70 -4.39
N GLY A 66 11.93 -3.97 -5.67
CA GLY A 66 12.68 -5.15 -6.12
C GLY A 66 14.13 -5.15 -5.65
N GLU A 67 14.84 -4.03 -5.77
CA GLU A 67 16.22 -3.87 -5.29
C GLU A 67 16.38 -4.17 -3.79
N ARG A 68 15.31 -4.04 -3.02
CA ARG A 68 15.29 -4.25 -1.57
C ARG A 68 14.64 -5.55 -1.14
N GLN A 69 14.39 -6.48 -2.09
CA GLN A 69 13.70 -7.74 -1.82
C GLN A 69 12.33 -7.56 -1.13
N ALA A 70 11.72 -6.39 -1.32
CA ALA A 70 10.41 -6.08 -0.73
C ALA A 70 9.26 -6.82 -1.42
N LEU A 71 9.57 -7.58 -2.47
CA LEU A 71 8.58 -8.27 -3.32
C LEU A 71 8.61 -9.80 -3.19
N ASP A 72 9.33 -10.34 -2.21
CA ASP A 72 9.33 -11.79 -1.98
C ASP A 72 8.03 -12.24 -1.28
N GLY A 73 7.39 -13.26 -1.81
CA GLY A 73 6.15 -13.85 -1.27
C GLY A 73 4.88 -13.46 -2.06
N ILE A 74 3.72 -13.67 -1.49
CA ILE A 74 2.43 -13.28 -2.10
C ILE A 74 2.15 -11.82 -1.80
N HIS A 75 1.79 -11.06 -2.83
CA HIS A 75 1.72 -9.63 -2.75
C HIS A 75 0.34 -9.12 -3.13
N VAL A 76 -0.23 -8.36 -2.23
CA VAL A 76 -1.40 -7.56 -2.53
C VAL A 76 -0.99 -6.10 -2.43
N TYR A 77 -0.96 -5.43 -3.57
CA TYR A 77 -0.62 -4.02 -3.66
C TYR A 77 -1.83 -3.17 -3.39
N PHE A 78 -1.73 -2.29 -2.40
CA PHE A 78 -2.77 -1.35 -2.05
C PHE A 78 -2.42 0.03 -2.56
N ALA A 79 -3.28 0.59 -3.39
CA ALA A 79 -3.13 1.94 -3.90
C ALA A 79 -4.40 2.75 -3.68
N GLY A 80 -4.25 4.05 -3.49
CA GLY A 80 -5.35 4.99 -3.56
C GLY A 80 -5.76 5.23 -5.02
N ARG A 81 -7.03 5.63 -5.22
CA ARG A 81 -7.53 5.93 -6.55
C ARG A 81 -6.81 7.09 -7.21
N GLN A 82 -6.47 8.09 -6.45
CA GLN A 82 -5.87 9.33 -6.94
C GLN A 82 -4.78 9.82 -6.00
N ALA A 83 -3.73 10.38 -6.58
CA ALA A 83 -2.67 11.04 -5.85
C ALA A 83 -2.39 12.42 -6.47
N PRO A 84 -2.22 13.48 -5.65
CA PRO A 84 -1.73 14.76 -6.16
C PRO A 84 -0.35 14.59 -6.81
N PRO A 85 0.02 15.44 -7.75
CA PRO A 85 -0.74 16.61 -8.25
C PRO A 85 -1.73 16.28 -9.38
N LEU A 86 -1.52 15.20 -10.13
CA LEU A 86 -2.30 14.93 -11.33
C LEU A 86 -3.68 14.31 -11.07
N ASN A 87 -3.86 13.63 -9.95
CA ASN A 87 -5.07 12.83 -9.66
C ASN A 87 -5.46 11.87 -10.79
N SER A 88 -4.48 11.37 -11.55
CA SER A 88 -4.69 10.63 -12.80
C SER A 88 -5.20 9.21 -12.62
N ALA A 89 -5.11 8.64 -11.43
CA ALA A 89 -5.41 7.23 -11.15
C ALA A 89 -4.63 6.21 -12.02
N LEU A 90 -3.54 6.62 -12.67
CA LEU A 90 -2.78 5.80 -13.62
C LEU A 90 -1.64 5.01 -12.97
N VAL A 91 -1.03 5.52 -11.89
CA VAL A 91 0.08 4.82 -11.24
C VAL A 91 -0.24 3.36 -10.92
N PRO A 92 -1.36 3.02 -10.25
CA PRO A 92 -1.68 1.62 -9.98
C PRO A 92 -1.98 0.79 -11.24
N VAL A 93 -2.38 1.43 -12.35
CA VAL A 93 -2.57 0.75 -13.63
C VAL A 93 -1.21 0.33 -14.19
N TYR A 94 -0.24 1.23 -14.23
CA TYR A 94 1.12 0.92 -14.67
C TYR A 94 1.82 -0.08 -13.76
N VAL A 95 1.60 -0.02 -12.44
CA VAL A 95 2.11 -1.03 -11.50
C VAL A 95 1.55 -2.41 -11.85
N ALA A 96 0.24 -2.53 -12.06
CA ALA A 96 -0.40 -3.79 -12.41
C ALA A 96 0.09 -4.34 -13.76
N GLU A 97 0.21 -3.47 -14.76
CA GLU A 97 0.72 -3.82 -16.09
C GLU A 97 2.15 -4.36 -16.03
N ASN A 98 3.05 -3.63 -15.37
CA ASN A 98 4.46 -4.03 -15.26
C ASN A 98 4.66 -5.34 -14.50
N LEU A 99 3.79 -5.65 -13.53
CA LEU A 99 3.83 -6.90 -12.77
C LEU A 99 3.07 -8.04 -13.46
N GLY A 100 2.22 -7.75 -14.45
CA GLY A 100 1.29 -8.72 -15.01
C GLY A 100 0.20 -9.17 -14.02
N TYR A 101 -0.16 -8.33 -13.05
CA TYR A 101 -1.12 -8.65 -11.99
C TYR A 101 -2.52 -8.14 -12.33
N PRO A 102 -3.57 -8.88 -11.91
CA PRO A 102 -4.93 -8.37 -11.98
C PRO A 102 -5.07 -7.04 -11.23
N LEU A 103 -5.86 -6.13 -11.81
CA LEU A 103 -6.19 -4.85 -11.21
C LEU A 103 -7.67 -4.81 -10.80
N ILE A 104 -7.93 -4.68 -9.51
CA ILE A 104 -9.30 -4.51 -8.99
C ILE A 104 -9.47 -3.06 -8.53
N ARG A 105 -10.33 -2.33 -9.23
CA ARG A 105 -10.64 -0.93 -8.94
C ARG A 105 -11.97 -0.79 -8.21
N GLY A 106 -12.17 0.35 -7.57
CA GLY A 106 -13.42 0.65 -6.86
C GLY A 106 -13.57 -0.12 -5.55
N VAL A 107 -12.46 -0.56 -4.95
CA VAL A 107 -12.47 -1.28 -3.69
C VAL A 107 -12.98 -0.39 -2.57
N ARG A 108 -13.99 -0.86 -1.84
CA ARG A 108 -14.58 -0.17 -0.69
C ARG A 108 -14.21 -0.82 0.63
N SER A 109 -14.14 -2.15 0.64
CA SER A 109 -13.77 -2.88 1.83
C SER A 109 -12.90 -4.09 1.48
N ILE A 110 -12.12 -4.52 2.46
CA ILE A 110 -11.36 -5.75 2.41
C ILE A 110 -11.45 -6.42 3.78
N SER A 111 -11.59 -7.73 3.77
CA SER A 111 -11.63 -8.56 4.99
C SER A 111 -10.79 -9.82 4.80
N ALA A 112 -10.30 -10.36 5.91
CA ALA A 112 -9.53 -11.59 5.93
C ALA A 112 -10.30 -12.69 6.68
N SER A 113 -10.21 -13.93 6.16
CA SER A 113 -10.61 -15.13 6.85
C SER A 113 -9.52 -16.20 6.74
N LYS A 114 -9.77 -17.40 7.28
CA LYS A 114 -8.85 -18.54 7.09
C LYS A 114 -8.80 -19.01 5.64
N GLU A 115 -9.82 -18.71 4.87
CA GLU A 115 -9.96 -19.12 3.46
C GLU A 115 -9.27 -18.15 2.50
N GLY A 116 -8.94 -16.92 2.95
CA GLY A 116 -8.26 -15.93 2.12
C GLY A 116 -8.66 -14.49 2.39
N LEU A 117 -8.41 -13.65 1.41
CA LEU A 117 -8.81 -12.24 1.40
C LEU A 117 -10.05 -12.05 0.53
N PHE A 118 -11.01 -11.30 1.05
CA PHE A 118 -12.23 -10.95 0.34
C PHE A 118 -12.29 -9.44 0.16
N VAL A 119 -12.64 -9.03 -1.05
CA VAL A 119 -12.72 -7.64 -1.47
C VAL A 119 -14.15 -7.35 -1.89
N GLU A 120 -14.68 -6.23 -1.45
CA GLU A 120 -15.94 -5.69 -1.95
C GLU A 120 -15.64 -4.44 -2.77
N ARG A 121 -16.14 -4.42 -4.01
CA ARG A 121 -16.03 -3.26 -4.87
C ARG A 121 -17.39 -2.76 -5.33
N ARG A 122 -17.46 -1.48 -5.62
CA ARG A 122 -18.65 -0.87 -6.17
C ARG A 122 -18.65 -1.01 -7.70
N LEU A 123 -19.76 -1.47 -8.24
CA LEU A 123 -20.11 -1.40 -9.65
C LEU A 123 -21.24 -0.37 -9.85
N GLU A 124 -21.55 -0.05 -11.11
CA GLU A 124 -22.67 0.84 -11.43
C GLU A 124 -24.00 0.29 -10.90
N ASP A 125 -24.19 -1.02 -11.01
CA ASP A 125 -25.45 -1.72 -10.69
C ASP A 125 -25.44 -2.38 -9.29
N GLY A 126 -24.40 -2.15 -8.45
CA GLY A 126 -24.37 -2.76 -7.13
C GLY A 126 -22.99 -2.92 -6.51
N VAL A 127 -22.88 -3.94 -5.68
CA VAL A 127 -21.64 -4.32 -4.99
C VAL A 127 -21.27 -5.74 -5.39
N GLU A 128 -20.03 -5.92 -5.79
CA GLU A 128 -19.45 -7.23 -6.10
C GLU A 128 -18.48 -7.64 -5.00
N ARG A 129 -18.54 -8.93 -4.63
CA ARG A 129 -17.60 -9.54 -3.69
C ARG A 129 -16.70 -10.51 -4.43
N LEU A 130 -15.39 -10.32 -4.28
CA LEU A 130 -14.35 -11.11 -4.94
C LEU A 130 -13.43 -11.74 -3.90
N THR A 131 -12.92 -12.93 -4.20
CA THR A 131 -11.83 -13.56 -3.45
C THR A 131 -10.50 -13.19 -4.13
N VAL A 132 -9.50 -12.82 -3.34
CA VAL A 132 -8.15 -12.57 -3.84
C VAL A 132 -7.36 -13.87 -3.71
N GLU A 133 -7.15 -14.55 -4.82
CA GLU A 133 -6.52 -15.88 -4.88
C GLU A 133 -5.06 -15.85 -5.37
N GLN A 134 -4.63 -14.70 -5.89
CA GLN A 134 -3.30 -14.51 -6.45
C GLN A 134 -2.80 -13.08 -6.20
N ASP A 135 -1.58 -12.82 -6.58
CA ASP A 135 -0.99 -11.48 -6.55
C ASP A 135 -1.87 -10.50 -7.31
N THR A 136 -2.20 -9.38 -6.67
CA THR A 136 -3.25 -8.49 -7.17
C THR A 136 -2.98 -7.05 -6.77
N VAL A 137 -3.30 -6.10 -7.63
CA VAL A 137 -3.32 -4.67 -7.33
C VAL A 137 -4.74 -4.23 -7.00
N LEU A 138 -4.93 -3.71 -5.79
CA LEU A 138 -6.19 -3.19 -5.29
C LEU A 138 -6.19 -1.68 -5.25
N VAL A 139 -7.16 -1.05 -5.92
CA VAL A 139 -7.33 0.40 -5.92
C VAL A 139 -8.53 0.78 -5.09
N PHE A 140 -8.26 1.44 -3.98
CA PHE A 140 -9.27 1.86 -3.02
C PHE A 140 -9.89 3.19 -3.39
N ASP A 141 -11.21 3.24 -3.36
CA ASP A 141 -11.97 4.49 -3.31
C ASP A 141 -12.01 5.03 -1.86
N ASN A 142 -12.62 6.18 -1.67
CA ASN A 142 -12.87 6.70 -0.33
C ASN A 142 -13.68 5.67 0.48
N THR A 143 -13.08 5.19 1.55
CA THR A 143 -13.69 4.22 2.45
C THR A 143 -14.00 4.89 3.79
N GLU A 144 -14.97 4.35 4.52
CA GLU A 144 -15.30 4.79 5.89
C GLU A 144 -14.11 4.61 6.86
N TYR A 145 -13.12 3.81 6.48
CA TYR A 145 -11.96 3.45 7.28
C TYR A 145 -10.66 4.12 6.81
N SER A 146 -10.76 5.28 6.20
CA SER A 146 -9.61 6.03 5.65
C SER A 146 -8.70 6.66 6.71
N TYR A 147 -9.04 6.52 7.98
CA TYR A 147 -8.26 7.11 9.07
C TYR A 147 -7.11 6.22 9.50
N LEU A 148 -5.91 6.79 9.57
CA LEU A 148 -4.79 6.17 10.23
C LEU A 148 -5.04 6.13 11.74
N ARG A 149 -4.72 5.00 12.38
CA ARG A 149 -4.75 4.93 13.83
C ARG A 149 -3.67 5.85 14.41
N VAL A 150 -4.00 6.50 15.52
CA VAL A 150 -3.04 7.37 16.22
C VAL A 150 -2.19 6.50 17.13
N PRO A 151 -0.86 6.50 16.98
CA PRO A 151 0.00 5.73 17.85
C PRO A 151 0.05 6.32 19.26
N THR A 152 0.09 5.46 20.26
CA THR A 152 0.31 5.85 21.64
C THR A 152 1.74 6.38 21.84
N LEU A 153 1.99 7.11 22.94
CA LEU A 153 3.34 7.57 23.27
C LEU A 153 4.31 6.38 23.42
N ARG A 154 3.85 5.28 24.01
CA ARG A 154 4.66 4.05 24.19
C ARG A 154 5.07 3.46 22.83
N GLU A 155 4.16 3.39 21.88
CA GLU A 155 4.45 2.92 20.52
C GLU A 155 5.45 3.84 19.82
N LYS A 156 5.26 5.16 19.89
CA LYS A 156 6.22 6.14 19.33
C LYS A 156 7.62 5.94 19.92
N MET A 157 7.74 5.76 21.24
CA MET A 157 9.02 5.55 21.89
C MET A 157 9.68 4.24 21.50
N ARG A 158 8.90 3.16 21.34
CA ARG A 158 9.40 1.84 20.95
C ARG A 158 10.02 1.85 19.56
N TYR A 159 9.45 2.57 18.63
CA TYR A 159 9.87 2.58 17.23
C TYR A 159 10.72 3.80 16.82
N LYS A 160 11.08 4.66 17.78
CA LYS A 160 11.85 5.89 17.53
C LYS A 160 13.21 5.66 16.84
N HIS A 161 13.78 4.47 17.00
CA HIS A 161 15.08 4.12 16.40
C HIS A 161 14.99 3.61 14.96
N LEU A 162 13.77 3.28 14.49
CA LEU A 162 13.59 2.82 13.11
C LEU A 162 13.54 4.00 12.16
N LYS A 163 14.22 3.84 11.04
CA LYS A 163 14.28 4.82 9.96
C LYS A 163 13.80 4.20 8.66
N PRO A 164 13.13 4.96 7.79
CA PRO A 164 12.86 4.52 6.44
C PRO A 164 14.15 4.14 5.72
N SER A 165 14.09 3.10 4.90
CA SER A 165 15.15 2.81 3.95
C SER A 165 15.06 3.81 2.81
N VAL A 166 16.17 4.43 2.42
CA VAL A 166 16.28 5.37 1.30
C VAL A 166 17.02 4.71 0.15
#